data_b3a4dd63366e8ee0e92bd71d06302b13
#
_entry.id   b3a4dd63366e8ee0e92bd71d06302b13
#
_cell.length_a   1.000
_cell.length_b   1.000
_cell.length_c   1.000
_cell.angle_alpha   90.00
_cell.angle_beta   90.00
_cell.angle_gamma   90.00
#
_symmetry.space_group_name_H-M   'P 1'
#
loop_
_entity.id
_entity.type
_entity.pdbx_description
1 polymer ?
#
loop_
_entity_poly.entity_id
_entity_poly.type
_entity_poly.pdbx_seq_one_letter_code
_entity_poly.pdbx_strand_id
1 'polypeptide(L)'
;MKKPEKYTNKHLSIEVIEHATTINVKWEGKSIDREPTKFISPILVKVLAMASALNKRITMDFQNLSYMNSSTITPIIKILDRAKNGMTKITITYQKALKWQELNFTALEVFRTEDNRLEIKGL
;
A
#
# COMPACT_ATOMS: atom_id res chain seq x y z
N MET A 1 20.14 8.06 -3.10
CA MET A 1 18.94 7.48 -2.47
C MET A 1 18.57 8.32 -1.25
N LYS A 2 17.29 8.67 -1.15
CA LYS A 2 16.81 9.45 -0.01
C LYS A 2 16.70 8.60 1.25
N LYS A 3 16.79 9.26 2.41
CA LYS A 3 16.53 8.61 3.70
C LYS A 3 15.11 8.07 3.74
N PRO A 4 14.90 6.85 4.30
CA PRO A 4 13.55 6.36 4.53
C PRO A 4 12.75 7.31 5.43
N GLU A 5 11.47 7.49 5.12
CA GLU A 5 10.55 8.24 5.96
C GLU A 5 9.68 7.24 6.70
N LYS A 6 9.65 7.32 8.03
CA LYS A 6 8.86 6.42 8.85
C LYS A 6 7.75 7.17 9.56
N TYR A 7 6.52 6.68 9.38
CA TYR A 7 5.33 7.24 10.00
C TYR A 7 4.77 6.23 11.00
N THR A 8 4.51 6.66 12.22
CA THR A 8 3.97 5.78 13.25
C THR A 8 2.71 6.37 13.87
N ASN A 9 1.75 5.51 14.15
CA ASN A 9 0.52 5.88 14.83
C ASN A 9 0.04 4.70 15.65
N LYS A 10 0.09 4.82 16.98
CA LYS A 10 -0.26 3.73 17.90
C LYS A 10 0.60 2.50 17.57
N HIS A 11 -0.02 1.41 17.08
CA HIS A 11 0.67 0.15 16.82
C HIS A 11 1.03 -0.06 15.35
N LEU A 12 0.75 0.93 14.50
CA LEU A 12 1.01 0.85 13.06
C LEU A 12 2.24 1.66 12.69
N SER A 13 3.09 1.08 11.85
CA SER A 13 4.25 1.75 11.28
C SER A 13 4.19 1.61 9.76
N ILE A 14 4.37 2.72 9.06
CA ILE A 14 4.47 2.75 7.60
C ILE A 14 5.79 3.42 7.25
N GLU A 15 6.64 2.70 6.51
CA GLU A 15 7.94 3.21 6.09
C GLU A 15 7.95 3.40 4.58
N VAL A 16 8.32 4.58 4.12
CA VAL A 16 8.41 4.92 2.70
C VAL A 16 9.87 5.03 2.31
N ILE A 17 10.31 4.18 1.37
CA ILE A 17 11.69 4.11 0.92
C ILE A 17 11.73 4.33 -0.59
N GLU A 18 12.41 5.39 -1.03
CA GLU A 18 12.59 5.66 -2.45
C GLU A 18 13.82 4.92 -2.97
N HIS A 19 13.61 4.11 -4.02
CA HIS A 19 14.68 3.43 -4.75
C HIS A 19 14.79 4.00 -6.16
N ALA A 20 15.74 3.50 -6.95
CA ALA A 20 16.01 4.01 -8.30
C ALA A 20 14.76 3.95 -9.20
N THR A 21 14.01 2.84 -9.17
CA THR A 21 12.85 2.64 -10.05
C THR A 21 11.54 2.42 -9.31
N THR A 22 11.59 2.30 -7.98
CA THR A 22 10.40 2.01 -7.16
C THR A 22 10.36 2.90 -5.92
N ILE A 23 9.17 3.02 -5.36
CA ILE A 23 8.96 3.58 -4.02
C ILE A 23 8.31 2.47 -3.22
N ASN A 24 9.02 1.97 -2.19
CA ASN A 24 8.50 0.92 -1.34
C ASN A 24 7.77 1.50 -0.14
N VAL A 25 6.59 0.97 0.14
CA VAL A 25 5.77 1.37 1.29
C VAL A 25 5.57 0.13 2.14
N LYS A 26 6.31 0.02 3.24
CA LYS A 26 6.29 -1.17 4.11
C LYS A 26 5.40 -0.92 5.31
N TRP A 27 4.48 -1.84 5.53
CA TRP A 27 3.53 -1.78 6.64
C TRP A 27 3.92 -2.81 7.71
N GLU A 28 3.99 -2.37 8.96
CA GLU A 28 4.33 -3.25 10.09
C GLU A 28 3.40 -2.98 11.27
N GLY A 29 3.20 -4.00 12.09
CA GLY A 29 2.42 -3.89 13.30
C GLY A 29 0.94 -4.14 13.09
N LYS A 30 0.10 -3.31 13.70
CA LYS A 30 -1.36 -3.51 13.70
C LYS A 30 -2.08 -2.22 13.36
N SER A 31 -2.98 -2.27 12.39
CA SER A 31 -3.85 -1.15 12.04
C SER A 31 -5.18 -1.31 12.76
N ILE A 32 -5.32 -0.65 13.92
CA ILE A 32 -6.47 -0.79 14.82
C ILE A 32 -7.19 0.53 15.11
N ASP A 33 -6.79 1.61 14.48
CA ASP A 33 -7.44 2.90 14.65
C ASP A 33 -8.87 2.85 14.11
N ARG A 34 -9.79 3.53 14.79
CA ARG A 34 -11.19 3.63 14.32
C ARG A 34 -11.31 4.46 13.05
N GLU A 35 -10.42 5.43 12.87
CA GLU A 35 -10.40 6.31 11.71
C GLU A 35 -9.03 6.23 11.02
N PRO A 36 -8.67 5.08 10.47
CA PRO A 36 -7.34 4.88 9.90
C PRO A 36 -7.06 5.79 8.70
N THR A 37 -8.10 6.23 8.00
CA THR A 37 -7.97 7.11 6.84
C THR A 37 -7.25 8.42 7.18
N LYS A 38 -7.47 8.97 8.37
CA LYS A 38 -6.83 10.24 8.79
C LYS A 38 -5.31 10.13 8.82
N PHE A 39 -4.78 8.98 9.22
CA PHE A 39 -3.34 8.74 9.26
C PHE A 39 -2.81 8.24 7.93
N ILE A 40 -3.49 7.26 7.34
CA ILE A 40 -2.99 6.53 6.16
C ILE A 40 -3.12 7.34 4.88
N SER A 41 -4.27 7.98 4.67
CA SER A 41 -4.55 8.65 3.39
C SER A 41 -3.52 9.74 3.02
N PRO A 42 -3.12 10.64 3.93
CA PRO A 42 -2.11 11.64 3.58
C PRO A 42 -0.78 11.03 3.14
N ILE A 43 -0.38 9.91 3.75
CA ILE A 43 0.86 9.20 3.38
C ILE A 43 0.74 8.65 1.96
N LEU A 44 -0.36 7.96 1.66
CA LEU A 44 -0.56 7.34 0.35
C LEU A 44 -0.73 8.37 -0.76
N VAL A 45 -1.41 9.48 -0.49
CA VAL A 45 -1.56 10.57 -1.46
C VAL A 45 -0.20 11.18 -1.80
N LYS A 46 0.64 11.40 -0.79
CA LYS A 46 1.99 11.91 -1.00
C LYS A 46 2.84 10.94 -1.83
N VAL A 47 2.76 9.64 -1.52
CA VAL A 47 3.49 8.61 -2.26
C VAL A 47 3.02 8.54 -3.70
N LEU A 48 1.71 8.61 -3.93
CA LEU A 48 1.15 8.59 -5.28
C LEU A 48 1.64 9.79 -6.11
N ALA A 49 1.66 10.98 -5.51
CA ALA A 49 2.17 12.18 -6.16
C ALA A 49 3.65 12.05 -6.51
N MET A 50 4.47 11.54 -5.58
CA MET A 50 5.89 11.28 -5.83
C MET A 50 6.10 10.29 -6.97
N ALA A 51 5.39 9.17 -6.94
CA ALA A 51 5.53 8.13 -7.94
C ALA A 51 5.15 8.65 -9.32
N SER A 52 4.07 9.44 -9.40
CA SER A 52 3.64 10.05 -10.64
C SER A 52 4.69 11.04 -11.19
N ALA A 53 5.20 11.91 -10.33
CA ALA A 53 6.20 12.91 -10.73
C ALA A 53 7.52 12.28 -11.18
N LEU A 54 7.92 11.19 -10.53
CA LEU A 54 9.21 10.52 -10.78
C LEU A 54 9.09 9.33 -11.72
N ASN A 55 7.88 9.02 -12.18
CA ASN A 55 7.58 7.86 -13.03
C ASN A 55 8.12 6.56 -12.43
N LYS A 56 7.83 6.35 -11.15
CA LYS A 56 8.25 5.14 -10.42
C LYS A 56 7.05 4.28 -10.06
N ARG A 57 7.28 2.96 -9.94
CA ARG A 57 6.28 2.04 -9.44
C ARG A 57 6.24 2.09 -7.92
N ILE A 58 5.04 2.06 -7.36
CA ILE A 58 4.85 1.91 -5.91
C ILE A 58 4.74 0.42 -5.61
N THR A 59 5.50 -0.06 -4.62
CA THR A 59 5.33 -1.40 -4.08
C THR A 59 4.85 -1.27 -2.64
N MET A 60 3.60 -1.65 -2.39
CA MET A 60 3.05 -1.67 -1.04
C MET A 60 3.20 -3.07 -0.47
N ASP A 61 4.02 -3.21 0.56
CA ASP A 61 4.35 -4.49 1.17
C ASP A 61 3.64 -4.64 2.52
N PHE A 62 2.68 -5.56 2.57
CA PHE A 62 1.89 -5.86 3.76
C PHE A 62 2.35 -7.13 4.49
N GLN A 63 3.44 -7.75 4.04
CA GLN A 63 3.86 -9.04 4.58
C GLN A 63 4.11 -9.02 6.09
N ASN A 64 4.59 -7.89 6.62
CA ASN A 64 4.89 -7.75 8.04
C ASN A 64 3.78 -7.09 8.86
N LEU A 65 2.62 -6.86 8.24
CA LEU A 65 1.45 -6.37 8.96
C LEU A 65 0.78 -7.54 9.66
N SER A 66 0.66 -7.48 11.00
CA SER A 66 0.11 -8.60 11.79
C SER A 66 -1.41 -8.59 11.84
N TYR A 67 -2.03 -7.42 11.68
CA TYR A 67 -3.48 -7.29 11.74
C TYR A 67 -3.93 -5.96 11.14
N MET A 68 -5.10 -5.94 10.54
CA MET A 68 -5.78 -4.69 10.21
C MET A 68 -7.29 -4.86 10.40
N ASN A 69 -7.93 -3.80 10.91
CA ASN A 69 -9.39 -3.78 11.00
C ASN A 69 -9.99 -3.52 9.61
N SER A 70 -11.30 -3.73 9.49
CA SER A 70 -11.99 -3.58 8.21
C SER A 70 -11.93 -2.17 7.64
N SER A 71 -11.85 -1.15 8.48
CA SER A 71 -11.78 0.24 8.05
C SER A 71 -10.46 0.58 7.35
N THR A 72 -9.41 -0.18 7.61
CA THR A 72 -8.08 0.06 7.02
C THR A 72 -8.08 -0.15 5.51
N ILE A 73 -8.96 -1.00 5.01
CA ILE A 73 -9.02 -1.28 3.57
C ILE A 73 -9.48 -0.06 2.76
N THR A 74 -10.27 0.83 3.37
CA THR A 74 -10.84 2.00 2.67
C THR A 74 -9.79 2.91 2.04
N PRO A 75 -8.76 3.41 2.77
CA PRO A 75 -7.75 4.25 2.14
C PRO A 75 -6.93 3.50 1.10
N ILE A 76 -6.75 2.19 1.26
CA ILE A 76 -6.04 1.37 0.27
C ILE A 76 -6.84 1.30 -1.03
N ILE A 77 -8.15 1.04 -0.94
CA ILE A 77 -9.04 1.01 -2.11
C ILE A 77 -9.04 2.36 -2.82
N LYS A 78 -9.12 3.45 -2.07
CA LYS A 78 -9.14 4.80 -2.66
C LYS A 78 -7.88 5.09 -3.46
N ILE A 79 -6.71 4.69 -2.97
CA ILE A 79 -5.47 4.94 -3.69
C ILE A 79 -5.37 4.07 -4.95
N LEU A 80 -5.83 2.82 -4.89
CA LEU A 80 -5.88 1.94 -6.05
C LEU A 80 -6.82 2.48 -7.12
N ASP A 81 -7.98 3.00 -6.71
CA ASP A 81 -8.94 3.60 -7.63
C ASP A 81 -8.36 4.83 -8.33
N ARG A 82 -7.68 5.69 -7.60
CA ARG A 82 -7.00 6.86 -8.17
C ARG A 82 -5.91 6.46 -9.15
N ALA A 83 -5.12 5.44 -8.80
CA ALA A 83 -4.07 4.93 -9.69
C ALA A 83 -4.65 4.30 -10.94
N LYS A 84 -5.79 3.59 -10.82
CA LYS A 84 -6.47 2.98 -11.96
C LYS A 84 -6.92 4.02 -12.97
N ASN A 85 -7.40 5.15 -12.49
CA ASN A 85 -7.85 6.26 -13.33
C ASN A 85 -6.69 7.16 -13.82
N GLY A 86 -5.48 6.91 -13.36
CA GLY A 86 -4.27 7.61 -13.78
C GLY A 86 -3.31 6.67 -14.48
N MET A 87 -2.02 6.97 -14.40
CA MET A 87 -0.97 6.18 -15.06
C MET A 87 0.02 5.55 -14.07
N THR A 88 -0.15 5.78 -12.77
CA THR A 88 0.77 5.25 -11.77
C THR A 88 0.67 3.74 -11.66
N LYS A 89 1.81 3.09 -11.48
CA LYS A 89 1.92 1.64 -11.32
C LYS A 89 2.01 1.29 -9.85
N ILE A 90 1.22 0.32 -9.40
CA ILE A 90 1.23 -0.15 -8.01
C ILE A 90 1.25 -1.67 -7.98
N THR A 91 2.16 -2.23 -7.17
CA THR A 91 2.16 -3.64 -6.83
C THR A 91 1.88 -3.76 -5.33
N ILE A 92 0.90 -4.57 -4.96
CA ILE A 92 0.64 -4.92 -3.56
C ILE A 92 1.19 -6.32 -3.33
N THR A 93 2.00 -6.49 -2.26
CA THR A 93 2.50 -7.80 -1.87
C THR A 93 1.96 -8.16 -0.49
N TYR A 94 1.62 -9.44 -0.30
CA TYR A 94 1.10 -9.96 0.96
C TYR A 94 1.58 -11.39 1.17
N GLN A 95 1.41 -11.92 2.39
CA GLN A 95 1.76 -13.31 2.70
C GLN A 95 0.60 -14.24 2.43
N LYS A 96 0.74 -15.14 1.47
CA LYS A 96 -0.26 -16.18 1.19
C LYS A 96 -0.49 -17.12 2.37
N ALA A 97 0.56 -17.39 3.13
CA ALA A 97 0.48 -18.30 4.28
C ALA A 97 -0.38 -17.73 5.41
N LEU A 98 -0.58 -16.41 5.46
CA LEU A 98 -1.44 -15.78 6.45
C LEU A 98 -2.86 -15.69 5.90
N LYS A 99 -3.75 -16.53 6.43
CA LYS A 99 -5.13 -16.63 5.96
C LYS A 99 -5.85 -15.30 5.91
N TRP A 100 -5.71 -14.49 6.95
CA TRP A 100 -6.37 -13.20 7.00
C TRP A 100 -5.86 -12.23 5.92
N GLN A 101 -4.56 -12.29 5.59
CA GLN A 101 -4.01 -11.49 4.51
C GLN A 101 -4.53 -11.96 3.17
N GLU A 102 -4.51 -13.26 2.93
CA GLU A 102 -5.03 -13.83 1.69
C GLU A 102 -6.48 -13.43 1.45
N LEU A 103 -7.34 -13.57 2.47
CA LEU A 103 -8.75 -13.21 2.35
C LEU A 103 -8.96 -11.74 2.03
N ASN A 104 -8.21 -10.85 2.67
CA ASN A 104 -8.38 -9.41 2.48
C ASN A 104 -7.77 -8.92 1.17
N PHE A 105 -6.58 -9.40 0.83
CA PHE A 105 -5.86 -8.86 -0.34
C PHE A 105 -6.29 -9.48 -1.66
N THR A 106 -6.78 -10.72 -1.68
CA THR A 106 -7.37 -11.28 -2.91
C THR A 106 -8.61 -10.51 -3.33
N ALA A 107 -9.34 -9.91 -2.39
CA ALA A 107 -10.48 -9.07 -2.73
C ALA A 107 -10.09 -7.82 -3.54
N LEU A 108 -8.82 -7.40 -3.46
CA LEU A 108 -8.32 -6.25 -4.22
C LEU A 108 -7.98 -6.60 -5.67
N GLU A 109 -8.06 -7.86 -6.05
CA GLU A 109 -7.77 -8.28 -7.43
C GLU A 109 -8.71 -7.65 -8.46
N VAL A 110 -9.87 -7.15 -8.05
CA VAL A 110 -10.77 -6.40 -8.92
C VAL A 110 -10.11 -5.15 -9.51
N PHE A 111 -9.04 -4.65 -8.87
CA PHE A 111 -8.29 -3.49 -9.37
C PHE A 111 -7.15 -3.86 -10.32
N ARG A 112 -6.88 -5.14 -10.48
CA ARG A 112 -5.80 -5.62 -11.34
C ARG A 112 -6.04 -5.22 -12.79
N THR A 113 -4.99 -4.78 -13.47
CA THR A 113 -5.06 -4.41 -14.88
C THR A 113 -4.34 -5.46 -15.73
N GLU A 114 -4.78 -5.62 -16.99
CA GLU A 114 -4.19 -6.60 -17.90
C GLU A 114 -2.73 -6.26 -18.27
N ASP A 115 -2.40 -4.98 -18.24
CA ASP A 115 -1.04 -4.50 -18.57
C ASP A 115 -0.10 -4.56 -17.35
N ASN A 116 -0.55 -5.13 -16.23
CA ASN A 116 0.21 -5.23 -14.97
C ASN A 116 0.58 -3.87 -14.36
N ARG A 117 -0.15 -2.82 -14.72
CA ARG A 117 0.05 -1.51 -14.10
C ARG A 117 -0.37 -1.56 -12.63
N LEU A 118 -1.47 -2.24 -12.34
CA LEU A 118 -1.89 -2.55 -10.97
C LEU A 118 -1.84 -4.07 -10.77
N GLU A 119 -1.07 -4.52 -9.78
CA GLU A 119 -0.86 -5.95 -9.49
C GLU A 119 -1.07 -6.23 -8.01
N ILE A 120 -1.63 -7.41 -7.73
CA ILE A 120 -1.79 -7.93 -6.36
C ILE A 120 -1.08 -9.27 -6.32
N LYS A 121 -0.02 -9.38 -5.52
CA LYS A 121 0.82 -10.60 -5.47
C LYS A 121 0.87 -11.21 -4.09
N GLY A 122 0.40 -12.45 -3.96
CA GLY A 122 0.66 -13.26 -2.78
C GLY A 122 2.03 -13.93 -2.90
N LEU A 123 2.82 -13.81 -1.86
CA LEU A 123 4.16 -14.40 -1.80
C LEU A 123 4.26 -15.54 -0.79
#